data_0d32cec34901c72c5609de9fb38d61ce
#
_entry.id   0d32cec34901c72c5609de9fb38d61ce
#
_cell.length_a   1.000
_cell.length_b   1.000
_cell.length_c   1.000
_cell.angle_alpha   90.00
_cell.angle_beta   90.00
_cell.angle_gamma   90.00
#
_symmetry.space_group_name_H-M   'P 1'
#
loop_
_entity.id
_entity.type
_entity.pdbx_description
1 polymer ?
#
loop_
_entity_poly.entity_id
_entity_poly.type
_entity_poly.pdbx_seq_one_letter_code
_entity_poly.pdbx_strand_id
1 'polypeptide(L)'
;NVLLESLGQAFFSLSLGTACLCTYASYFSRQTNLLKSASQVVVIDTVIAILAGLMIFPAAFSVGVQPDSGPSLIFITLPNVFNQAFANMPIVGYCVSVLFYALLVLAALTSTISMHEIGTACIYEEKKISRKKGAWVETIICCIIGIFCSLSQGAVPELVICGKDFLGWCDNLTAQLLMPVGSFLTCL
;
A
#
# COMPACT_ATOMS: atom_id res chain seq x y z
N ASN A 1 -18.96 0.89 11.12
CA ASN A 1 -18.38 1.97 11.95
C ASN A 1 -17.43 2.81 11.09
N VAL A 2 -18.01 3.75 10.33
CA VAL A 2 -17.27 4.58 9.34
C VAL A 2 -16.07 5.30 9.96
N LEU A 3 -16.19 5.78 11.21
CA LEU A 3 -15.08 6.44 11.90
C LEU A 3 -13.89 5.51 12.17
N LEU A 4 -14.14 4.27 12.54
CA LEU A 4 -13.08 3.30 12.81
C LEU A 4 -12.36 2.88 11.52
N GLU A 5 -13.11 2.68 10.45
CA GLU A 5 -12.58 2.33 9.14
C GLU A 5 -11.78 3.49 8.53
N SER A 6 -12.28 4.72 8.62
CA SER A 6 -11.57 5.91 8.14
C SER A 6 -10.30 6.19 8.95
N LEU A 7 -10.33 5.94 10.27
CA LEU A 7 -9.14 6.04 11.10
C LEU A 7 -8.09 4.98 10.70
N GLY A 8 -8.50 3.73 10.53
CA GLY A 8 -7.64 2.66 10.04
C GLY A 8 -7.01 2.98 8.68
N GLN A 9 -7.80 3.53 7.76
CA GLN A 9 -7.31 3.98 6.46
C GLN A 9 -6.29 5.12 6.58
N ALA A 10 -6.50 6.08 7.49
CA ALA A 10 -5.54 7.16 7.72
C ALA A 10 -4.21 6.64 8.29
N PHE A 11 -4.24 5.68 9.22
CA PHE A 11 -3.04 5.01 9.72
C PHE A 11 -2.30 4.27 8.61
N PHE A 12 -3.03 3.59 7.76
CA PHE A 12 -2.45 2.86 6.63
C PHE A 12 -1.83 3.80 5.60
N SER A 13 -2.56 4.81 5.13
CA SER A 13 -2.13 5.75 4.09
C SER A 13 -0.89 6.55 4.50
N LEU A 14 -0.86 7.02 5.75
CA LEU A 14 0.26 7.79 6.30
C LEU A 14 1.37 6.93 6.92
N SER A 15 1.24 5.60 6.84
CA SER A 15 2.18 4.64 7.42
C SER A 15 2.47 4.88 8.90
N LEU A 16 1.46 5.31 9.67
CA LEU A 16 1.58 5.55 11.10
C LEU A 16 1.71 4.22 11.85
N GLY A 17 2.60 4.16 12.83
CA GLY A 17 2.81 2.97 13.66
C GLY A 17 3.64 1.85 13.03
N THR A 18 4.14 2.02 11.81
CA THR A 18 5.02 1.07 11.13
C THR A 18 6.51 1.31 11.35
N ALA A 19 6.89 2.24 12.24
CA ALA A 19 8.25 2.76 12.40
C ALA A 19 8.83 3.48 11.15
N CYS A 20 8.04 3.58 10.06
CA CYS A 20 8.44 4.23 8.81
C CYS A 20 8.88 5.68 9.03
N LEU A 21 8.05 6.43 9.75
CA LEU A 21 8.33 7.84 10.06
C LEU A 21 9.56 8.00 10.96
N CYS A 22 9.80 7.08 11.89
CA CYS A 22 11.00 7.09 12.75
C CYS A 22 12.25 6.83 11.91
N THR A 23 12.21 5.85 11.01
CA THR A 23 13.33 5.54 10.11
C THR A 23 13.64 6.71 9.19
N TYR A 24 12.64 7.33 8.57
CA TYR A 24 12.85 8.51 7.74
C TYR A 24 13.29 9.74 8.52
N ALA A 25 12.78 9.95 9.73
CA ALA A 25 13.21 11.03 10.59
C ALA A 25 14.70 10.94 10.96
N SER A 26 15.26 9.73 11.03
CA SER A 26 16.68 9.52 11.28
C SER A 26 17.59 10.05 10.16
N TYR A 27 17.05 10.16 8.93
CA TYR A 27 17.77 10.70 7.77
C TYR A 27 17.62 12.21 7.59
N PHE A 28 16.71 12.86 8.34
CA PHE A 28 16.51 14.29 8.21
C PHE A 28 17.66 15.11 8.80
N SER A 29 17.98 16.23 8.15
CA SER A 29 18.91 17.19 8.71
C SER A 29 18.28 17.90 9.93
N ARG A 30 19.12 18.36 10.88
CA ARG A 30 18.65 19.10 12.07
C ARG A 30 17.92 20.42 11.77
N GLN A 31 18.02 20.91 10.53
CA GLN A 31 17.37 22.15 10.09
C GLN A 31 15.99 21.93 9.50
N THR A 32 15.54 20.67 9.34
CA THR A 32 14.26 20.34 8.71
C THR A 32 13.11 20.66 9.66
N ASN A 33 12.15 21.45 9.19
CA ASN A 33 10.93 21.72 9.94
C ASN A 33 9.95 20.55 9.76
N LEU A 34 9.93 19.66 10.76
CA LEU A 34 9.11 18.43 10.73
C LEU A 34 7.62 18.73 10.60
N LEU A 35 7.13 19.76 11.31
CA LEU A 35 5.70 20.11 11.27
C LEU A 35 5.25 20.55 9.87
N LYS A 36 6.08 21.37 9.20
CA LYS A 36 5.80 21.82 7.84
C LYS A 36 5.82 20.65 6.86
N SER A 37 6.81 19.76 6.96
CA SER A 37 6.92 18.59 6.10
C SER A 37 5.75 17.63 6.30
N ALA A 38 5.38 17.33 7.55
CA ALA A 38 4.24 16.48 7.86
C ALA A 38 2.92 17.07 7.32
N SER A 39 2.69 18.37 7.53
CA SER A 39 1.50 19.04 6.99
C SER A 39 1.43 18.98 5.47
N GLN A 40 2.53 19.17 4.77
CA GLN A 40 2.58 19.06 3.31
C GLN A 40 2.25 17.62 2.84
N VAL A 41 2.80 16.60 3.49
CA VAL A 41 2.51 15.20 3.15
C VAL A 41 1.02 14.91 3.32
N VAL A 42 0.43 15.26 4.47
CA VAL A 42 -0.99 15.01 4.74
C VAL A 42 -1.90 15.71 3.71
N VAL A 43 -1.61 16.97 3.39
CA VAL A 43 -2.42 17.71 2.40
C VAL A 43 -2.31 17.10 1.01
N ILE A 44 -1.11 16.76 0.56
CA ILE A 44 -0.89 16.15 -0.75
C ILE A 44 -1.54 14.78 -0.83
N ASP A 45 -1.38 13.93 0.18
CA ASP A 45 -1.99 12.60 0.26
C ASP A 45 -3.51 12.70 0.17
N THR A 46 -4.12 13.59 0.95
CA THR A 46 -5.57 13.82 0.93
C THR A 46 -6.07 14.31 -0.44
N VAL A 47 -5.38 15.26 -1.06
CA VAL A 47 -5.75 15.78 -2.38
C VAL A 47 -5.68 14.68 -3.44
N ILE A 48 -4.60 13.89 -3.44
CA ILE A 48 -4.43 12.78 -4.39
C ILE A 48 -5.53 11.72 -4.17
N ALA A 49 -5.84 11.37 -2.91
CA ALA A 49 -6.90 10.41 -2.58
C ALA A 49 -8.27 10.88 -3.10
N ILE A 50 -8.62 12.15 -2.91
CA ILE A 50 -9.87 12.73 -3.43
C ILE A 50 -9.90 12.70 -4.95
N LEU A 51 -8.83 13.11 -5.62
CA LEU A 51 -8.75 13.10 -7.08
C LEU A 51 -8.85 11.68 -7.64
N ALA A 52 -8.17 10.72 -7.03
CA ALA A 52 -8.25 9.31 -7.40
C ALA A 52 -9.69 8.77 -7.24
N GLY A 53 -10.35 9.08 -6.12
CA GLY A 53 -11.74 8.70 -5.88
C GLY A 53 -12.70 9.29 -6.92
N LEU A 54 -12.56 10.59 -7.23
CA LEU A 54 -13.36 11.26 -8.27
C LEU A 54 -13.16 10.66 -9.67
N MET A 55 -12.01 10.08 -9.95
CA MET A 55 -11.73 9.42 -11.21
C MET A 55 -12.26 7.98 -11.22
N ILE A 56 -11.96 7.21 -10.18
CA ILE A 56 -12.20 5.75 -10.15
C ILE A 56 -13.67 5.42 -9.92
N PHE A 57 -14.37 6.09 -8.98
CA PHE A 57 -15.75 5.75 -8.64
C PHE A 57 -16.72 5.97 -9.80
N PRO A 58 -16.75 7.13 -10.48
CA PRO A 58 -17.62 7.29 -11.64
C PRO A 58 -17.29 6.31 -12.76
N ALA A 59 -16.01 6.00 -12.96
CA ALA A 59 -15.56 5.02 -13.92
C ALA A 59 -16.07 3.59 -13.59
N ALA A 60 -16.00 3.16 -12.34
CA ALA A 60 -16.52 1.89 -11.88
C ALA A 60 -18.05 1.78 -12.08
N PHE A 61 -18.79 2.81 -11.70
CA PHE A 61 -20.24 2.88 -11.89
C PHE A 61 -20.64 2.85 -13.37
N SER A 62 -19.87 3.46 -14.26
CA SER A 62 -20.16 3.45 -15.71
C SER A 62 -20.11 2.04 -16.31
N VAL A 63 -19.37 1.13 -15.71
CA VAL A 63 -19.21 -0.28 -16.16
C VAL A 63 -20.08 -1.24 -15.30
N GLY A 64 -20.86 -0.71 -14.35
CA GLY A 64 -21.76 -1.50 -13.50
C GLY A 64 -21.04 -2.34 -12.44
N VAL A 65 -19.79 -2.03 -12.11
CA VAL A 65 -19.02 -2.74 -11.08
C VAL A 65 -19.16 -2.04 -9.74
N GLN A 66 -19.35 -2.82 -8.68
CA GLN A 66 -19.41 -2.31 -7.32
C GLN A 66 -18.02 -1.80 -6.89
N PRO A 67 -17.93 -0.60 -6.28
CA PRO A 67 -16.65 0.00 -5.89
C PRO A 67 -15.95 -0.70 -4.71
N ASP A 68 -16.60 -1.63 -4.05
CA ASP A 68 -16.07 -2.44 -2.94
C ASP A 68 -15.35 -3.72 -3.38
N SER A 69 -15.12 -3.87 -4.68
CA SER A 69 -14.51 -5.08 -5.26
C SER A 69 -13.01 -5.26 -4.95
N GLY A 70 -12.42 -4.39 -4.13
CA GLY A 70 -11.00 -4.50 -3.74
C GLY A 70 -10.02 -4.40 -4.91
N PRO A 71 -8.97 -5.24 -4.95
CA PRO A 71 -7.95 -5.20 -6.01
C PRO A 71 -8.49 -5.44 -7.43
N SER A 72 -9.62 -6.12 -7.56
CA SER A 72 -10.26 -6.36 -8.86
C SER A 72 -10.74 -5.08 -9.54
N LEU A 73 -10.99 -4.02 -8.77
CA LEU A 73 -11.31 -2.70 -9.30
C LEU A 73 -10.19 -2.16 -10.20
N ILE A 74 -8.94 -2.33 -9.80
CA ILE A 74 -7.78 -1.83 -10.55
C ILE A 74 -7.43 -2.76 -11.72
N PHE A 75 -7.47 -4.09 -11.52
CA PHE A 75 -6.95 -5.04 -12.51
C PHE A 75 -7.99 -5.55 -13.49
N ILE A 76 -9.29 -5.48 -13.16
CA ILE A 76 -10.38 -5.94 -14.02
C ILE A 76 -11.22 -4.77 -14.51
N THR A 77 -11.65 -3.89 -13.61
CA THR A 77 -12.59 -2.83 -13.95
C THR A 77 -11.95 -1.73 -14.78
N LEU A 78 -10.81 -1.19 -14.36
CA LEU A 78 -10.16 -0.09 -15.07
C LEU A 78 -9.73 -0.45 -16.50
N PRO A 79 -9.18 -1.63 -16.82
CA PRO A 79 -8.95 -2.01 -18.22
C PRO A 79 -10.23 -2.02 -19.07
N ASN A 80 -11.35 -2.51 -18.51
CA ASN A 80 -12.63 -2.49 -19.20
C ASN A 80 -13.15 -1.06 -19.42
N VAL A 81 -12.98 -0.17 -18.44
CA VAL A 81 -13.32 1.25 -18.58
C VAL A 81 -12.50 1.90 -19.69
N PHE A 82 -11.17 1.67 -19.72
CA PHE A 82 -10.33 2.23 -20.78
C PHE A 82 -10.72 1.72 -22.16
N ASN A 83 -11.01 0.42 -22.30
CA ASN A 83 -11.47 -0.16 -23.55
C ASN A 83 -12.80 0.45 -24.03
N GLN A 84 -13.74 0.70 -23.12
CA GLN A 84 -15.03 1.30 -23.47
C GLN A 84 -14.92 2.78 -23.75
N ALA A 85 -14.21 3.54 -22.90
CA ALA A 85 -14.05 4.99 -23.06
C ALA A 85 -13.31 5.36 -24.35
N PHE A 86 -12.35 4.55 -24.76
CA PHE A 86 -11.53 4.78 -25.95
C PHE A 86 -11.88 3.86 -27.14
N ALA A 87 -13.09 3.29 -27.16
CA ALA A 87 -13.53 2.38 -28.24
C ALA A 87 -13.35 2.96 -29.65
N ASN A 88 -13.53 4.28 -29.80
CA ASN A 88 -13.36 5.00 -31.07
C ASN A 88 -11.88 5.36 -31.38
N MET A 89 -10.98 5.25 -30.40
CA MET A 89 -9.57 5.59 -30.53
C MET A 89 -8.68 4.55 -29.81
N PRO A 90 -8.57 3.33 -30.34
CA PRO A 90 -7.94 2.21 -29.65
C PRO A 90 -6.45 2.46 -29.33
N ILE A 91 -5.73 3.20 -30.19
CA ILE A 91 -4.34 3.53 -29.96
C ILE A 91 -4.18 4.43 -28.73
N VAL A 92 -5.06 5.44 -28.61
CA VAL A 92 -5.04 6.36 -27.45
C VAL A 92 -5.38 5.59 -26.16
N GLY A 93 -6.39 4.72 -26.21
CA GLY A 93 -6.77 3.86 -25.09
C GLY A 93 -5.62 2.96 -24.63
N TYR A 94 -4.91 2.36 -25.57
CA TYR A 94 -3.73 1.54 -25.26
C TYR A 94 -2.61 2.37 -24.60
N CYS A 95 -2.28 3.54 -25.15
CA CYS A 95 -1.24 4.42 -24.58
C CYS A 95 -1.60 4.88 -23.16
N VAL A 96 -2.85 5.28 -22.92
CA VAL A 96 -3.35 5.70 -21.61
C VAL A 96 -3.27 4.54 -20.62
N SER A 97 -3.68 3.34 -21.02
CA SER A 97 -3.62 2.15 -20.18
C SER A 97 -2.18 1.81 -19.79
N VAL A 98 -1.27 1.78 -20.75
CA VAL A 98 0.15 1.50 -20.50
C VAL A 98 0.76 2.55 -19.57
N LEU A 99 0.47 3.82 -19.80
CA LEU A 99 0.97 4.91 -18.94
C LEU A 99 0.43 4.78 -17.51
N PHE A 100 -0.87 4.50 -17.36
CA PHE A 100 -1.50 4.32 -16.05
C PHE A 100 -0.85 3.15 -15.27
N TYR A 101 -0.72 1.99 -15.90
CA TYR A 101 -0.12 0.83 -15.22
C TYR A 101 1.39 1.00 -14.98
N ALA A 102 2.10 1.70 -15.86
CA ALA A 102 3.51 2.04 -15.61
C ALA A 102 3.65 2.95 -14.38
N LEU A 103 2.82 3.96 -14.25
CA LEU A 103 2.78 4.83 -13.07
C LEU A 103 2.39 4.06 -11.80
N LEU A 104 1.43 3.14 -11.89
CA LEU A 104 1.04 2.27 -10.78
C LEU A 104 2.21 1.40 -10.29
N VAL A 105 2.94 0.79 -11.22
CA VAL A 105 4.12 -0.03 -10.91
C VAL A 105 5.22 0.82 -10.26
N LEU A 106 5.48 2.02 -10.76
CA LEU A 106 6.46 2.94 -10.16
C LEU A 106 6.05 3.35 -8.74
N ALA A 107 4.78 3.66 -8.52
CA ALA A 107 4.25 4.00 -7.20
C ALA A 107 4.37 2.81 -6.22
N ALA A 108 4.00 1.60 -6.66
CA ALA A 108 4.15 0.39 -5.86
C ALA A 108 5.63 0.09 -5.53
N LEU A 109 6.53 0.28 -6.49
CA LEU A 109 7.95 0.06 -6.30
C LEU A 109 8.55 1.01 -5.25
N THR A 110 8.21 2.31 -5.31
CA THR A 110 8.68 3.29 -4.32
C THR A 110 8.19 2.95 -2.90
N SER A 111 6.92 2.53 -2.75
CA SER A 111 6.36 2.10 -1.48
C SER A 111 7.05 0.83 -0.96
N THR A 112 7.31 -0.13 -1.83
CA THR A 112 8.00 -1.38 -1.48
C THR A 112 9.41 -1.12 -0.99
N ILE A 113 10.17 -0.23 -1.67
CA ILE A 113 11.52 0.17 -1.24
C ILE A 113 11.48 0.78 0.16
N SER A 114 10.50 1.64 0.43
CA SER A 114 10.34 2.29 1.72
C SER A 114 10.06 1.28 2.84
N MET A 115 9.15 0.35 2.62
CA MET A 115 8.83 -0.70 3.60
C MET A 115 10.01 -1.64 3.84
N HIS A 116 10.72 -2.02 2.79
CA HIS A 116 11.90 -2.86 2.88
C HIS A 116 13.06 -2.19 3.64
N GLU A 117 13.20 -0.87 3.52
CA GLU A 117 14.21 -0.11 4.28
C GLU A 117 13.96 -0.17 5.79
N ILE A 118 12.69 -0.14 6.23
CA ILE A 118 12.33 -0.24 7.65
C ILE A 118 12.79 -1.57 8.23
N GLY A 119 12.43 -2.68 7.58
CA GLY A 119 12.82 -4.03 8.01
C GLY A 119 14.34 -4.23 7.98
N THR A 120 15.00 -3.76 6.93
CA THR A 120 16.46 -3.78 6.79
C THR A 120 17.13 -2.99 7.92
N ALA A 121 16.67 -1.77 8.20
CA ALA A 121 17.22 -0.94 9.26
C ALA A 121 17.09 -1.62 10.63
N CYS A 122 15.92 -2.13 10.94
CA CYS A 122 15.66 -2.86 12.18
C CYS A 122 16.59 -4.07 12.34
N ILE A 123 16.70 -4.90 11.30
CA ILE A 123 17.52 -6.12 11.36
C ILE A 123 19.01 -5.81 11.50
N TYR A 124 19.54 -4.83 10.76
CA TYR A 124 20.97 -4.54 10.84
C TYR A 124 21.35 -3.86 12.15
N GLU A 125 20.50 -3.02 12.71
CA GLU A 125 20.74 -2.35 14.00
C GLU A 125 20.65 -3.33 15.17
N GLU A 126 19.58 -4.13 15.23
CA GLU A 126 19.38 -5.11 16.31
C GLU A 126 20.42 -6.22 16.29
N LYS A 127 20.69 -6.81 15.14
CA LYS A 127 21.60 -7.96 15.01
C LYS A 127 23.05 -7.56 14.79
N LYS A 128 23.37 -6.25 14.68
CA LYS A 128 24.72 -5.73 14.40
C LYS A 128 25.41 -6.39 13.22
N ILE A 129 24.64 -6.78 12.21
CA ILE A 129 25.13 -7.37 10.96
C ILE A 129 25.30 -6.30 9.89
N SER A 130 25.99 -6.60 8.79
CA SER A 130 26.13 -5.65 7.70
C SER A 130 24.76 -5.38 7.03
N ARG A 131 24.52 -4.15 6.58
CA ARG A 131 23.26 -3.74 5.90
C ARG A 131 22.89 -4.65 4.73
N LYS A 132 23.87 -5.11 3.94
CA LYS A 132 23.64 -6.07 2.86
C LYS A 132 23.04 -7.38 3.35
N LYS A 133 23.54 -7.91 4.47
CA LYS A 133 23.00 -9.14 5.05
C LYS A 133 21.59 -8.92 5.61
N GLY A 134 21.34 -7.76 6.26
CA GLY A 134 20.01 -7.38 6.72
C GLY A 134 19.00 -7.34 5.58
N ALA A 135 19.34 -6.69 4.48
CA ALA A 135 18.48 -6.61 3.30
C ALA A 135 18.19 -8.00 2.69
N TRP A 136 19.16 -8.90 2.61
CA TRP A 136 18.92 -10.27 2.14
C TRP A 136 17.99 -11.06 3.05
N VAL A 137 18.17 -10.96 4.37
CA VAL A 137 17.30 -11.63 5.35
C VAL A 137 15.86 -11.13 5.21
N GLU A 138 15.67 -9.81 5.15
CA GLU A 138 14.37 -9.18 4.95
C GLU A 138 13.71 -9.65 3.65
N THR A 139 14.45 -9.63 2.53
CA THR A 139 13.95 -10.10 1.24
C THR A 139 13.48 -11.54 1.30
N ILE A 140 14.24 -12.44 1.93
CA ILE A 140 13.88 -13.85 2.05
C ILE A 140 12.59 -14.00 2.86
N ILE A 141 12.46 -13.29 3.99
CA ILE A 141 11.26 -13.33 4.82
C ILE A 141 10.04 -12.84 4.01
N CYS A 142 10.17 -11.71 3.34
CA CYS A 142 9.11 -11.14 2.51
C CYS A 142 8.72 -12.09 1.36
N CYS A 143 9.69 -12.74 0.71
CA CYS A 143 9.41 -13.73 -0.34
C CYS A 143 8.64 -14.94 0.20
N ILE A 144 9.02 -15.47 1.35
CA ILE A 144 8.32 -16.61 1.97
C ILE A 144 6.87 -16.23 2.27
N ILE A 145 6.64 -15.11 2.95
CA ILE A 145 5.28 -14.64 3.28
C ILE A 145 4.49 -14.36 1.99
N GLY A 146 5.12 -13.72 1.01
CA GLY A 146 4.50 -13.42 -0.29
C GLY A 146 4.07 -14.67 -1.07
N ILE A 147 4.85 -15.76 -1.00
CA ILE A 147 4.47 -17.04 -1.60
C ILE A 147 3.18 -17.58 -0.94
N PHE A 148 3.09 -17.57 0.38
CA PHE A 148 1.88 -18.02 1.09
C PHE A 148 0.68 -17.12 0.75
N CYS A 149 0.85 -15.79 0.69
CA CYS A 149 -0.20 -14.87 0.27
C CYS A 149 -0.67 -15.16 -1.16
N SER A 150 0.25 -15.39 -2.08
CA SER A 150 -0.06 -15.70 -3.48
C SER A 150 -0.77 -17.05 -3.64
N LEU A 151 -0.33 -18.07 -2.90
CA LEU A 151 -0.97 -19.39 -2.91
C LEU A 151 -2.42 -19.34 -2.39
N SER A 152 -2.67 -18.54 -1.35
CA SER A 152 -4.01 -18.39 -0.77
C SER A 152 -5.02 -17.71 -1.71
N GLN A 153 -4.54 -16.90 -2.67
CA GLN A 153 -5.40 -16.20 -3.63
C GLN A 153 -5.73 -17.00 -4.90
N GLY A 154 -4.99 -18.07 -5.18
CA GLY A 154 -5.19 -18.77 -6.45
C GLY A 154 -5.14 -20.29 -6.38
N ALA A 155 -3.99 -20.84 -6.01
CA ALA A 155 -3.72 -22.27 -6.14
C ALA A 155 -4.30 -23.11 -4.99
N VAL A 156 -4.46 -22.55 -3.79
CA VAL A 156 -4.91 -23.26 -2.58
C VAL A 156 -5.92 -22.40 -1.81
N PRO A 157 -7.19 -22.31 -2.31
CA PRO A 157 -8.23 -21.51 -1.64
C PRO A 157 -8.61 -22.04 -0.26
N GLU A 158 -8.17 -23.23 0.12
CA GLU A 158 -8.40 -23.84 1.43
C GLU A 158 -7.48 -23.28 2.52
N LEU A 159 -6.52 -22.41 2.18
CA LEU A 159 -5.60 -21.78 3.12
C LEU A 159 -6.30 -20.63 3.86
N VAL A 160 -7.33 -21.00 4.62
CA VAL A 160 -8.18 -20.07 5.37
C VAL A 160 -7.78 -20.11 6.84
N ILE A 161 -7.44 -18.94 7.40
CA ILE A 161 -7.15 -18.76 8.83
C ILE A 161 -8.26 -17.89 9.44
N CYS A 162 -8.91 -18.37 10.47
CA CYS A 162 -10.02 -17.67 11.15
C CYS A 162 -11.14 -17.19 10.20
N GLY A 163 -11.46 -17.98 9.16
CA GLY A 163 -12.55 -17.66 8.22
C GLY A 163 -12.19 -16.63 7.15
N LYS A 164 -10.93 -16.22 7.05
CA LYS A 164 -10.41 -15.35 6.00
C LYS A 164 -9.25 -16.03 5.28
N ASP A 165 -9.06 -15.70 4.01
CA ASP A 165 -7.87 -16.07 3.27
C ASP A 165 -6.60 -15.52 3.94
N PHE A 166 -5.46 -16.16 3.73
CA PHE A 166 -4.20 -15.81 4.40
C PHE A 166 -3.81 -14.34 4.21
N LEU A 167 -3.99 -13.80 3.00
CA LEU A 167 -3.73 -12.39 2.71
C LEU A 167 -4.64 -11.47 3.54
N GLY A 168 -5.96 -11.73 3.55
CA GLY A 168 -6.92 -10.95 4.32
C GLY A 168 -6.73 -11.07 5.83
N TRP A 169 -6.22 -12.21 6.30
CA TRP A 169 -5.83 -12.37 7.71
C TRP A 169 -4.62 -11.52 8.06
N CYS A 170 -3.58 -11.51 7.22
CA CYS A 170 -2.39 -10.67 7.40
C CYS A 170 -2.74 -9.18 7.37
N ASP A 171 -3.59 -8.77 6.42
CA ASP A 171 -4.07 -7.39 6.29
C ASP A 171 -4.84 -6.94 7.54
N ASN A 172 -5.77 -7.77 8.01
CA ASN A 172 -6.55 -7.48 9.21
C ASN A 172 -5.66 -7.38 10.46
N LEU A 173 -4.70 -8.28 10.61
CA LEU A 173 -3.76 -8.26 11.73
C LEU A 173 -2.88 -7.01 11.71
N THR A 174 -2.36 -6.64 10.56
CA THR A 174 -1.49 -5.46 10.42
C THR A 174 -2.27 -4.16 10.53
N ALA A 175 -3.31 -3.97 9.75
CA ALA A 175 -4.01 -2.70 9.65
C ALA A 175 -4.89 -2.41 10.88
N GLN A 176 -5.55 -3.44 11.45
CA GLN A 176 -6.49 -3.23 12.55
C GLN A 176 -5.87 -3.40 13.94
N LEU A 177 -4.76 -4.12 14.06
CA LEU A 177 -4.16 -4.38 15.36
C LEU A 177 -2.76 -3.78 15.49
N LEU A 178 -1.82 -4.17 14.63
CA LEU A 178 -0.41 -3.82 14.81
C LEU A 178 -0.13 -2.33 14.58
N MET A 179 -0.73 -1.71 13.57
CA MET A 179 -0.55 -0.28 13.30
C MET A 179 -1.11 0.62 14.41
N PRO A 180 -2.36 0.47 14.87
CA PRO A 180 -2.88 1.29 15.97
C PRO A 180 -2.09 1.08 17.27
N VAL A 181 -1.75 -0.17 17.61
CA VAL A 181 -0.96 -0.47 18.80
C VAL A 181 0.45 0.11 18.69
N GLY A 182 1.11 -0.05 17.55
CA GLY A 182 2.41 0.54 17.27
C GLY A 182 2.41 2.05 17.38
N SER A 183 1.39 2.72 16.82
CA SER A 183 1.23 4.17 16.91
C SER A 183 1.03 4.63 18.36
N PHE A 184 0.24 3.91 19.13
CA PHE A 184 0.03 4.22 20.54
C PHE A 184 1.32 4.08 21.35
N LEU A 185 2.08 3.02 21.12
CA LEU A 185 3.36 2.79 21.81
C LEU A 185 4.44 3.82 21.42
N THR A 186 4.42 4.35 20.21
CA THR A 186 5.37 5.39 19.78
C THR A 186 5.01 6.79 20.32
N CYS A 187 3.78 6.98 20.80
CA CYS A 187 3.34 8.24 21.43
C CYS A 187 3.54 8.27 22.95
N LEU A 188 3.88 7.13 23.58
CA LEU A 188 4.19 7.02 25.02
C LEU A 188 5.66 7.22 25.29
#